data_e82409d26c6646fdb1113362a7ec08bf
#
_entry.id   e82409d26c6646fdb1113362a7ec08bf
#
_cell.length_a   1.000
_cell.length_b   1.000
_cell.length_c   1.000
_cell.angle_alpha   90.00
_cell.angle_beta   90.00
_cell.angle_gamma   90.00
#
_symmetry.space_group_name_H-M   'P 1'
#
loop_
_entity.id
_entity.type
_entity.pdbx_description
1 polymer ?
#
loop_
_entity_poly.entity_id
_entity_poly.type
_entity_poly.pdbx_seq_one_letter_code
_entity_poly.pdbx_strand_id
1 'polypeptide(L)'
;MPDLTPDLIAIGFVWYVVFLFSTTCHEASHALAAKLGGDETAALGGQLTLNPLPHIRREPFGMVLVPILALVFTGRIIGWASAPFNPEWQYRYPRRSAWMALAGPAANFTLMLIAVALIHAGMKLDWFHDGPAGQAGLPEIVLITFYRLNLLLGVFNLLPVPPLDGSAGIMLFMGDGTARGYLDWLRASPYRLVGLLVAFYGFRYIYGPIESFATRLLISGRL
;
A
#
# COMPACT_ATOMS: atom_id res chain seq x y z
N MET A 1 20.14 -17.16 4.61
CA MET A 1 19.41 -16.77 3.38
C MET A 1 18.41 -17.88 3.12
N PRO A 2 17.19 -17.58 2.65
CA PRO A 2 16.29 -18.64 2.20
C PRO A 2 16.91 -19.35 0.99
N ASP A 3 16.66 -20.65 0.85
CA ASP A 3 17.06 -21.35 -0.35
C ASP A 3 16.23 -20.82 -1.53
N LEU A 4 16.90 -20.32 -2.56
CA LEU A 4 16.26 -19.79 -3.77
C LEU A 4 15.78 -20.93 -4.65
N THR A 5 14.71 -21.59 -4.22
CA THR A 5 14.06 -22.62 -5.03
C THR A 5 13.28 -22.00 -6.19
N PRO A 6 13.07 -22.73 -7.31
CA PRO A 6 12.24 -22.27 -8.41
C PRO A 6 10.84 -21.79 -7.97
N ASP A 7 10.24 -22.48 -6.99
CA ASP A 7 8.92 -22.13 -6.44
C ASP A 7 8.98 -20.79 -5.68
N LEU A 8 10.01 -20.54 -4.87
CA LEU A 8 10.18 -19.29 -4.18
C LEU A 8 10.35 -18.12 -5.18
N ILE A 9 11.10 -18.35 -6.25
CA ILE A 9 11.29 -17.35 -7.31
C ILE A 9 9.96 -17.05 -8.02
N ALA A 10 9.21 -18.10 -8.39
CA ALA A 10 7.91 -17.96 -9.07
C ALA A 10 6.89 -17.22 -8.20
N ILE A 11 6.76 -17.60 -6.94
CA ILE A 11 5.89 -16.92 -5.97
C ILE A 11 6.37 -15.48 -5.73
N GLY A 12 7.67 -15.29 -5.56
CA GLY A 12 8.28 -13.97 -5.40
C GLY A 12 8.01 -13.05 -6.60
N PHE A 13 8.04 -13.58 -7.82
CA PHE A 13 7.66 -12.83 -9.02
C PHE A 13 6.20 -12.39 -9.00
N VAL A 14 5.27 -13.28 -8.62
CA VAL A 14 3.85 -12.92 -8.44
C VAL A 14 3.70 -11.80 -7.42
N TRP A 15 4.33 -11.92 -6.25
CA TRP A 15 4.30 -10.89 -5.22
C TRP A 15 4.86 -9.54 -5.73
N TYR A 16 5.94 -9.59 -6.51
CA TYR A 16 6.55 -8.37 -7.07
C TYR A 16 5.64 -7.68 -8.08
N VAL A 17 5.02 -8.43 -9.00
CA VAL A 17 4.07 -7.87 -9.97
C VAL A 17 2.87 -7.25 -9.26
N VAL A 18 2.30 -7.95 -8.28
CA VAL A 18 1.19 -7.45 -7.48
C VAL A 18 1.61 -6.20 -6.69
N PHE A 19 2.82 -6.19 -6.11
CA PHE A 19 3.37 -5.04 -5.41
C PHE A 19 3.49 -3.82 -6.35
N LEU A 20 4.08 -3.99 -7.53
CA LEU A 20 4.22 -2.90 -8.49
C LEU A 20 2.87 -2.29 -8.88
N PHE A 21 1.89 -3.15 -9.18
CA PHE A 21 0.56 -2.69 -9.55
C PHE A 21 -0.15 -1.99 -8.37
N SER A 22 -0.12 -2.60 -7.19
CA SER A 22 -0.80 -2.06 -6.00
C SER A 22 -0.23 -0.73 -5.54
N THR A 23 1.11 -0.59 -5.55
CA THR A 23 1.76 0.68 -5.21
C THR A 23 1.54 1.74 -6.28
N THR A 24 1.52 1.36 -7.57
CA THR A 24 1.18 2.28 -8.66
C THR A 24 -0.24 2.83 -8.51
N CYS A 25 -1.23 1.98 -8.22
CA CYS A 25 -2.61 2.42 -7.97
C CYS A 25 -2.71 3.32 -6.75
N HIS A 26 -1.98 3.01 -5.69
CA HIS A 26 -1.90 3.80 -4.47
C HIS A 26 -1.38 5.23 -4.77
N GLU A 27 -0.22 5.35 -5.42
CA GLU A 27 0.39 6.64 -5.77
C GLU A 27 -0.46 7.44 -6.79
N ALA A 28 -1.02 6.75 -7.79
CA ALA A 28 -1.93 7.38 -8.74
C ALA A 28 -3.17 7.95 -8.07
N SER A 29 -3.66 7.32 -7.02
CA SER A 29 -4.81 7.78 -6.23
C SER A 29 -4.48 9.02 -5.40
N HIS A 30 -3.28 9.10 -4.81
CA HIS A 30 -2.77 10.33 -4.22
C HIS A 30 -2.68 11.46 -5.26
N ALA A 31 -2.10 11.18 -6.43
CA ALA A 31 -1.99 12.14 -7.51
C ALA A 31 -3.35 12.66 -8.00
N LEU A 32 -4.34 11.77 -8.11
CA LEU A 32 -5.72 12.14 -8.48
C LEU A 32 -6.36 13.02 -7.42
N ALA A 33 -6.29 12.62 -6.15
CA ALA A 33 -6.88 13.37 -5.05
C ALA A 33 -6.20 14.74 -4.85
N ALA A 34 -4.86 14.83 -5.04
CA ALA A 34 -4.12 16.08 -5.03
C ALA A 34 -4.62 17.02 -6.13
N LYS A 35 -4.72 16.53 -7.37
CA LYS A 35 -5.22 17.30 -8.52
C LYS A 35 -6.64 17.81 -8.29
N LEU A 36 -7.54 16.94 -7.83
CA LEU A 36 -8.92 17.32 -7.49
C LEU A 36 -8.96 18.33 -6.33
N GLY A 37 -8.00 18.25 -5.43
CA GLY A 37 -7.79 19.20 -4.32
C GLY A 37 -7.14 20.53 -4.72
N GLY A 38 -6.65 20.66 -5.96
CA GLY A 38 -6.01 21.86 -6.49
C GLY A 38 -4.47 21.87 -6.41
N ASP A 39 -3.85 20.70 -6.24
CA ASP A 39 -2.40 20.51 -6.38
C ASP A 39 -2.09 19.63 -7.61
N GLU A 40 -1.53 20.22 -8.64
CA GLU A 40 -1.18 19.53 -9.89
C GLU A 40 0.25 18.94 -9.90
N THR A 41 0.99 19.06 -8.79
CA THR A 41 2.42 18.68 -8.74
C THR A 41 2.66 17.24 -9.21
N ALA A 42 1.90 16.26 -8.69
CA ALA A 42 2.03 14.86 -9.09
C ALA A 42 1.54 14.62 -10.53
N ALA A 43 0.47 15.30 -10.94
CA ALA A 43 -0.09 15.17 -12.29
C ALA A 43 0.89 15.71 -13.35
N LEU A 44 1.49 16.87 -13.13
CA LEU A 44 2.53 17.45 -13.99
C LEU A 44 3.81 16.61 -13.98
N GLY A 45 4.11 15.95 -12.86
CA GLY A 45 5.20 14.95 -12.74
C GLY A 45 4.92 13.62 -13.47
N GLY A 46 3.76 13.48 -14.13
CA GLY A 46 3.40 12.29 -14.90
C GLY A 46 2.97 11.10 -14.04
N GLN A 47 2.61 11.33 -12.76
CA GLN A 47 2.24 10.24 -11.82
C GLN A 47 0.74 9.99 -11.74
N LEU A 48 -0.07 10.75 -12.48
CA LEU A 48 -1.50 10.48 -12.64
C LEU A 48 -1.71 9.40 -13.72
N THR A 49 -1.20 8.21 -13.46
CA THR A 49 -1.24 7.08 -14.40
C THR A 49 -1.14 5.75 -13.67
N LEU A 50 -1.75 4.70 -14.25
CA LEU A 50 -1.59 3.32 -13.80
C LEU A 50 -0.39 2.61 -14.47
N ASN A 51 0.37 3.31 -15.31
CA ASN A 51 1.64 2.82 -15.82
C ASN A 51 2.71 2.90 -14.70
N PRO A 52 3.38 1.80 -14.32
CA PRO A 52 4.37 1.81 -13.24
C PRO A 52 5.64 2.58 -13.59
N LEU A 53 5.96 2.78 -14.87
CA LEU A 53 7.25 3.37 -15.29
C LEU A 53 7.54 4.76 -14.74
N PRO A 54 6.59 5.74 -14.74
CA PRO A 54 6.83 7.05 -14.12
C PRO A 54 7.09 6.95 -12.61
N HIS A 55 6.39 6.04 -11.91
CA HIS A 55 6.58 5.79 -10.48
C HIS A 55 7.94 5.14 -10.19
N ILE A 56 8.34 4.13 -10.97
CA ILE A 56 9.66 3.49 -10.89
C ILE A 56 10.79 4.50 -11.14
N ARG A 57 10.64 5.38 -12.14
CA ARG A 57 11.66 6.41 -12.43
C ARG A 57 11.85 7.37 -11.28
N ARG A 58 10.78 7.64 -10.51
CA ARG A 58 10.84 8.49 -9.32
C ARG A 58 11.44 7.77 -8.12
N GLU A 59 11.03 6.53 -7.89
CA GLU A 59 11.42 5.73 -6.71
C GLU A 59 12.08 4.39 -7.13
N PRO A 60 13.20 4.42 -7.88
CA PRO A 60 13.83 3.18 -8.38
C PRO A 60 14.33 2.28 -7.24
N PHE A 61 14.77 2.87 -6.13
CA PHE A 61 15.20 2.12 -4.96
C PHE A 61 14.03 1.42 -4.28
N GLY A 62 12.93 2.13 -4.02
CA GLY A 62 11.77 1.60 -3.31
C GLY A 62 10.95 0.62 -4.14
N MET A 63 10.89 0.79 -5.46
CA MET A 63 10.05 -0.03 -6.34
C MET A 63 10.81 -1.16 -7.03
N VAL A 64 12.16 -1.11 -7.12
CA VAL A 64 12.94 -2.14 -7.84
C VAL A 64 14.04 -2.72 -6.96
N LEU A 65 15.01 -1.90 -6.54
CA LEU A 65 16.21 -2.42 -5.89
C LEU A 65 15.88 -3.10 -4.54
N VAL A 66 15.19 -2.40 -3.66
CA VAL A 66 14.88 -2.93 -2.30
C VAL A 66 13.94 -4.12 -2.36
N PRO A 67 12.85 -4.15 -3.16
CA PRO A 67 12.02 -5.34 -3.31
C PRO A 67 12.78 -6.59 -3.77
N ILE A 68 13.68 -6.44 -4.76
CA ILE A 68 14.48 -7.55 -5.26
C ILE A 68 15.47 -8.04 -4.18
N LEU A 69 16.19 -7.13 -3.53
CA LEU A 69 17.11 -7.48 -2.45
C LEU A 69 16.38 -8.12 -1.26
N ALA A 70 15.23 -7.57 -0.87
CA ALA A 70 14.41 -8.13 0.19
C ALA A 70 13.95 -9.56 -0.14
N LEU A 71 13.51 -9.81 -1.37
CA LEU A 71 13.15 -11.16 -1.82
C LEU A 71 14.34 -12.12 -1.69
N VAL A 72 15.51 -11.73 -2.19
CA VAL A 72 16.72 -12.58 -2.15
C VAL A 72 17.19 -12.86 -0.72
N PHE A 73 17.18 -11.85 0.16
CA PHE A 73 17.73 -11.99 1.51
C PHE A 73 16.73 -12.51 2.54
N THR A 74 15.43 -12.22 2.37
CA THR A 74 14.39 -12.51 3.38
C THR A 74 13.26 -13.40 2.86
N GLY A 75 13.18 -13.65 1.55
CA GLY A 75 12.06 -14.34 0.92
C GLY A 75 10.76 -13.52 0.89
N ARG A 76 10.84 -12.20 1.13
CA ARG A 76 9.68 -11.31 1.21
C ARG A 76 9.86 -10.09 0.33
N ILE A 77 8.76 -9.53 -0.17
CA ILE A 77 8.77 -8.25 -0.87
C ILE A 77 8.58 -7.13 0.16
N ILE A 78 9.53 -6.20 0.18
CA ILE A 78 9.48 -4.96 0.97
C ILE A 78 9.83 -3.82 0.01
N GLY A 79 9.06 -2.75 0.02
CA GLY A 79 9.33 -1.62 -0.85
C GLY A 79 8.40 -0.44 -0.52
N TRP A 80 8.59 0.66 -1.23
CA TRP A 80 7.81 1.88 -1.09
C TRP A 80 7.76 2.64 -2.40
N ALA A 81 6.80 3.54 -2.52
CA ALA A 81 6.73 4.58 -3.54
C ALA A 81 6.32 5.90 -2.89
N SER A 82 6.33 6.98 -3.66
CA SER A 82 5.86 8.28 -3.20
C SER A 82 5.33 9.13 -4.35
N ALA A 83 4.21 9.84 -4.13
CA ALA A 83 3.72 10.87 -5.02
C ALA A 83 4.18 12.26 -4.51
N PRO A 84 4.70 13.16 -5.38
CA PRO A 84 5.06 14.50 -4.97
C PRO A 84 3.81 15.35 -4.75
N PHE A 85 3.89 16.26 -3.80
CA PHE A 85 2.87 17.28 -3.57
C PHE A 85 3.52 18.61 -3.21
N ASN A 86 2.77 19.70 -3.34
CA ASN A 86 3.23 21.05 -2.97
C ASN A 86 3.07 21.24 -1.45
N PRO A 87 4.16 21.45 -0.68
CA PRO A 87 4.08 21.68 0.76
C PRO A 87 3.33 22.95 1.15
N GLU A 88 3.31 23.98 0.29
CA GLU A 88 2.56 25.22 0.55
C GLU A 88 1.06 24.99 0.38
N TRP A 89 0.66 24.20 -0.64
CA TRP A 89 -0.71 23.78 -0.80
C TRP A 89 -1.19 22.95 0.40
N GLN A 90 -0.37 22.01 0.87
CA GLN A 90 -0.66 21.20 2.07
C GLN A 90 -0.92 22.10 3.29
N TYR A 91 -0.07 23.10 3.50
CA TYR A 91 -0.18 24.03 4.62
C TYR A 91 -1.42 24.94 4.51
N ARG A 92 -1.72 25.37 3.28
CA ARG A 92 -2.88 26.22 2.99
C ARG A 92 -4.20 25.46 3.11
N TYR A 93 -4.21 24.17 2.72
CA TYR A 93 -5.41 23.34 2.64
C TYR A 93 -5.23 21.99 3.37
N PRO A 94 -5.02 22.00 4.70
CA PRO A 94 -4.66 20.79 5.44
C PRO A 94 -5.71 19.67 5.34
N ARG A 95 -7.02 20.01 5.31
CA ARG A 95 -8.08 19.02 5.11
C ARG A 95 -8.07 18.39 3.72
N ARG A 96 -7.77 19.16 2.66
CA ARG A 96 -7.64 18.59 1.30
C ARG A 96 -6.43 17.67 1.21
N SER A 97 -5.32 18.06 1.84
CA SER A 97 -4.14 17.22 1.95
C SER A 97 -4.41 15.95 2.75
N ALA A 98 -5.22 15.98 3.80
CA ALA A 98 -5.62 14.79 4.53
C ALA A 98 -6.45 13.82 3.65
N TRP A 99 -7.38 14.32 2.85
CA TRP A 99 -8.10 13.51 1.87
C TRP A 99 -7.18 12.92 0.82
N MET A 100 -6.22 13.71 0.32
CA MET A 100 -5.17 13.21 -0.57
C MET A 100 -4.43 12.04 0.07
N ALA A 101 -3.98 12.19 1.32
CA ALA A 101 -3.24 11.16 2.03
C ALA A 101 -4.07 9.87 2.22
N LEU A 102 -5.37 9.97 2.46
CA LEU A 102 -6.22 8.78 2.61
C LEU A 102 -6.60 8.11 1.29
N ALA A 103 -6.38 8.77 0.15
CA ALA A 103 -6.73 8.21 -1.16
C ALA A 103 -5.91 6.97 -1.52
N GLY A 104 -4.62 6.91 -1.15
CA GLY A 104 -3.76 5.75 -1.35
C GLY A 104 -4.25 4.51 -0.60
N PRO A 105 -4.39 4.56 0.73
CA PRO A 105 -4.99 3.47 1.50
C PRO A 105 -6.39 3.06 1.01
N ALA A 106 -7.24 4.02 0.61
CA ALA A 106 -8.55 3.73 0.05
C ALA A 106 -8.47 2.93 -1.25
N ALA A 107 -7.51 3.25 -2.13
CA ALA A 107 -7.24 2.45 -3.33
C ALA A 107 -6.81 1.02 -3.00
N ASN A 108 -5.94 0.84 -2.00
CA ASN A 108 -5.56 -0.49 -1.56
C ASN A 108 -6.76 -1.29 -1.03
N PHE A 109 -7.62 -0.71 -0.19
CA PHE A 109 -8.82 -1.41 0.27
C PHE A 109 -9.79 -1.73 -0.89
N THR A 110 -9.88 -0.85 -1.88
CA THR A 110 -10.67 -1.11 -3.10
C THR A 110 -10.13 -2.32 -3.86
N LEU A 111 -8.81 -2.38 -4.09
CA LEU A 111 -8.17 -3.53 -4.76
C LEU A 111 -8.32 -4.81 -3.94
N MET A 112 -8.20 -4.73 -2.61
CA MET A 112 -8.46 -5.85 -1.71
C MET A 112 -9.89 -6.37 -1.86
N LEU A 113 -10.91 -5.50 -1.88
CA LEU A 113 -12.31 -5.90 -2.01
C LEU A 113 -12.60 -6.46 -3.40
N ILE A 114 -11.98 -5.95 -4.47
CA ILE A 114 -12.06 -6.53 -5.81
C ILE A 114 -11.48 -7.95 -5.80
N ALA A 115 -10.33 -8.16 -5.17
CA ALA A 115 -9.74 -9.51 -5.04
C ALA A 115 -10.68 -10.46 -4.28
N VAL A 116 -11.29 -10.02 -3.18
CA VAL A 116 -12.30 -10.81 -2.44
C VAL A 116 -13.48 -11.20 -3.33
N ALA A 117 -14.04 -10.25 -4.09
CA ALA A 117 -15.16 -10.51 -5.01
C ALA A 117 -14.77 -11.54 -6.07
N LEU A 118 -13.56 -11.43 -6.64
CA LEU A 118 -13.04 -12.39 -7.62
C LEU A 118 -12.75 -13.76 -7.01
N ILE A 119 -12.27 -13.84 -5.77
CA ILE A 119 -12.11 -15.11 -5.04
C ILE A 119 -13.46 -15.81 -4.89
N HIS A 120 -14.50 -15.09 -4.46
CA HIS A 120 -15.84 -15.67 -4.33
C HIS A 120 -16.44 -16.08 -5.69
N ALA A 121 -16.23 -15.27 -6.74
CA ALA A 121 -16.63 -15.63 -8.08
C ALA A 121 -15.91 -16.91 -8.57
N GLY A 122 -14.60 -16.98 -8.35
CA GLY A 122 -13.76 -18.12 -8.71
C GLY A 122 -14.19 -19.41 -8.03
N MET A 123 -14.52 -19.35 -6.72
CA MET A 123 -15.07 -20.50 -5.99
C MET A 123 -16.44 -20.95 -6.53
N LYS A 124 -17.32 -20.02 -6.93
CA LYS A 124 -18.64 -20.36 -7.47
C LYS A 124 -18.61 -20.88 -8.91
N LEU A 125 -17.65 -20.41 -9.69
CA LEU A 125 -17.52 -20.73 -11.12
C LEU A 125 -16.47 -21.82 -11.39
N ASP A 126 -15.92 -22.40 -10.32
CA ASP A 126 -14.91 -23.45 -10.38
C ASP A 126 -13.67 -23.07 -11.21
N TRP A 127 -13.20 -21.82 -11.02
CA TRP A 127 -11.98 -21.34 -11.70
C TRP A 127 -10.70 -21.85 -11.05
N PHE A 128 -10.79 -22.29 -9.79
CA PHE A 128 -9.64 -22.75 -9.04
C PHE A 128 -9.47 -24.25 -9.24
N HIS A 129 -8.56 -24.60 -10.13
CA HIS A 129 -8.16 -25.99 -10.34
C HIS A 129 -6.88 -26.27 -9.57
N ASP A 130 -6.82 -27.40 -8.92
CA ASP A 130 -5.60 -27.85 -8.25
C ASP A 130 -4.44 -27.89 -9.25
N GLY A 131 -3.34 -27.23 -8.86
CA GLY A 131 -2.08 -27.35 -9.57
C GLY A 131 -1.46 -28.75 -9.41
N PRO A 132 -0.27 -28.99 -9.98
CA PRO A 132 0.46 -30.23 -9.77
C PRO A 132 0.60 -30.55 -8.27
N ALA A 133 0.36 -31.83 -7.90
CA ALA A 133 0.43 -32.28 -6.50
C ALA A 133 -0.58 -31.66 -5.51
N GLY A 134 -1.73 -31.16 -5.99
CA GLY A 134 -2.76 -30.56 -5.13
C GLY A 134 -2.40 -29.17 -4.56
N GLN A 135 -1.47 -28.46 -5.19
CA GLN A 135 -1.10 -27.10 -4.85
C GLN A 135 -2.14 -26.11 -5.41
N ALA A 136 -2.24 -24.93 -4.78
CA ALA A 136 -3.08 -23.84 -5.28
C ALA A 136 -2.70 -23.46 -6.72
N GLY A 137 -3.70 -23.25 -7.57
CA GLY A 137 -3.50 -22.80 -8.95
C GLY A 137 -3.01 -21.36 -9.02
N LEU A 138 -2.37 -20.97 -10.14
CA LEU A 138 -1.86 -19.61 -10.34
C LEU A 138 -2.92 -18.51 -10.12
N PRO A 139 -4.18 -18.62 -10.60
CA PRO A 139 -5.21 -17.64 -10.35
C PRO A 139 -5.49 -17.43 -8.86
N GLU A 140 -5.55 -18.51 -8.09
CA GLU A 140 -5.76 -18.45 -6.64
C GLU A 140 -4.60 -17.76 -5.93
N ILE A 141 -3.35 -18.15 -6.27
CA ILE A 141 -2.14 -17.53 -5.71
C ILE A 141 -2.13 -16.01 -5.98
N VAL A 142 -2.45 -15.60 -7.21
CA VAL A 142 -2.49 -14.18 -7.59
C VAL A 142 -3.54 -13.42 -6.78
N LEU A 143 -4.78 -13.93 -6.70
CA LEU A 143 -5.88 -13.26 -6.00
C LEU A 143 -5.66 -13.19 -4.49
N ILE A 144 -5.14 -14.27 -3.88
CA ILE A 144 -4.78 -14.26 -2.45
C ILE A 144 -3.64 -13.27 -2.19
N THR A 145 -2.67 -13.18 -3.10
CA THR A 145 -1.58 -12.20 -2.99
C THR A 145 -2.12 -10.77 -3.08
N PHE A 146 -3.03 -10.49 -4.03
CA PHE A 146 -3.70 -9.18 -4.12
C PHE A 146 -4.45 -8.84 -2.83
N TYR A 147 -5.23 -9.77 -2.31
CA TYR A 147 -5.95 -9.60 -1.07
C TYR A 147 -5.00 -9.24 0.09
N ARG A 148 -4.01 -10.10 0.33
CA ARG A 148 -3.09 -9.95 1.48
C ARG A 148 -2.24 -8.70 1.39
N LEU A 149 -1.66 -8.43 0.21
CA LEU A 149 -0.79 -7.29 0.04
C LEU A 149 -1.54 -5.97 0.16
N ASN A 150 -2.73 -5.86 -0.43
CA ASN A 150 -3.51 -4.64 -0.37
C ASN A 150 -4.11 -4.40 1.02
N LEU A 151 -4.50 -5.44 1.74
CA LEU A 151 -4.87 -5.32 3.16
C LEU A 151 -3.69 -4.80 3.98
N LEU A 152 -2.50 -5.38 3.79
CA LEU A 152 -1.28 -4.97 4.48
C LEU A 152 -0.92 -3.52 4.18
N LEU A 153 -0.87 -3.12 2.91
CA LEU A 153 -0.54 -1.76 2.50
C LEU A 153 -1.56 -0.75 3.03
N GLY A 154 -2.85 -1.05 2.94
CA GLY A 154 -3.91 -0.18 3.43
C GLY A 154 -3.82 0.03 4.94
N VAL A 155 -3.70 -1.04 5.73
CA VAL A 155 -3.62 -0.96 7.19
C VAL A 155 -2.32 -0.29 7.65
N PHE A 156 -1.18 -0.63 7.03
CA PHE A 156 0.11 -0.06 7.38
C PHE A 156 0.14 1.46 7.14
N ASN A 157 -0.31 1.90 5.96
CA ASN A 157 -0.33 3.31 5.64
C ASN A 157 -1.36 4.12 6.44
N LEU A 158 -2.36 3.50 7.07
CA LEU A 158 -3.27 4.18 7.99
C LEU A 158 -2.69 4.43 9.39
N LEU A 159 -1.53 3.87 9.72
CA LEU A 159 -0.89 4.18 11.01
C LEU A 159 -0.58 5.68 11.10
N PRO A 160 -0.92 6.34 12.24
CA PRO A 160 -0.70 7.78 12.42
C PRO A 160 0.77 8.11 12.74
N VAL A 161 1.69 7.53 11.98
CA VAL A 161 3.14 7.64 12.19
C VAL A 161 3.81 8.16 10.92
N PRO A 162 4.52 9.29 10.96
CA PRO A 162 5.27 9.79 9.79
C PRO A 162 6.36 8.79 9.35
N PRO A 163 6.58 8.60 8.06
CA PRO A 163 6.01 9.31 6.91
C PRO A 163 4.74 8.67 6.31
N LEU A 164 4.03 7.80 7.04
CA LEU A 164 2.86 7.08 6.54
C LEU A 164 1.65 8.02 6.36
N ASP A 165 0.75 7.67 5.46
CA ASP A 165 -0.40 8.49 5.05
C ASP A 165 -1.34 8.82 6.21
N GLY A 166 -1.52 7.88 7.14
CA GLY A 166 -2.34 8.07 8.34
C GLY A 166 -1.88 9.26 9.19
N SER A 167 -0.57 9.59 9.15
CA SER A 167 -0.05 10.77 9.84
C SER A 167 -0.57 12.08 9.24
N ALA A 168 -0.81 12.15 7.95
CA ALA A 168 -1.47 13.29 7.31
C ALA A 168 -3.00 13.16 7.37
N GLY A 169 -3.52 11.96 7.28
CA GLY A 169 -4.95 11.65 7.35
C GLY A 169 -5.61 12.12 8.65
N ILE A 170 -4.90 12.08 9.77
CA ILE A 170 -5.41 12.53 11.08
C ILE A 170 -5.82 14.02 11.10
N MET A 171 -5.30 14.84 10.17
CA MET A 171 -5.67 16.25 10.05
C MET A 171 -7.15 16.46 9.69
N LEU A 172 -7.87 15.44 9.19
CA LEU A 172 -9.33 15.51 9.01
C LEU A 172 -10.08 15.82 10.30
N PHE A 173 -9.55 15.37 11.43
CA PHE A 173 -10.15 15.54 12.75
C PHE A 173 -9.68 16.82 13.47
N MET A 174 -8.85 17.65 12.80
CA MET A 174 -8.28 18.86 13.36
C MET A 174 -8.93 20.10 12.74
N GLY A 175 -9.03 21.18 13.51
CA GLY A 175 -9.27 22.51 12.96
C GLY A 175 -8.03 23.01 12.21
N ASP A 176 -8.20 23.92 11.23
CA ASP A 176 -7.12 24.35 10.34
C ASP A 176 -5.90 24.91 11.09
N GLY A 177 -6.09 25.65 12.18
CA GLY A 177 -5.00 26.16 13.02
C GLY A 177 -4.19 25.04 13.69
N THR A 178 -4.88 24.06 14.28
CA THR A 178 -4.26 22.89 14.90
C THR A 178 -3.53 22.05 13.87
N ALA A 179 -4.11 21.85 12.68
CA ALA A 179 -3.50 21.09 11.59
C ALA A 179 -2.21 21.75 11.10
N ARG A 180 -2.17 23.09 10.99
CA ARG A 180 -0.93 23.81 10.63
C ARG A 180 0.15 23.66 11.70
N GLY A 181 -0.18 23.84 12.98
CA GLY A 181 0.76 23.61 14.08
C GLY A 181 1.27 22.15 14.10
N TYR A 182 0.42 21.18 13.77
CA TYR A 182 0.82 19.79 13.62
C TYR A 182 1.78 19.57 12.44
N LEU A 183 1.54 20.22 11.29
CA LEU A 183 2.46 20.19 10.15
C LEU A 183 3.81 20.79 10.48
N ASP A 184 3.84 21.90 11.22
CA ASP A 184 5.10 22.53 11.67
C ASP A 184 5.87 21.60 12.61
N TRP A 185 5.17 20.96 13.55
CA TRP A 185 5.77 19.94 14.42
C TRP A 185 6.30 18.74 13.62
N LEU A 186 5.54 18.22 12.64
CA LEU A 186 5.98 17.14 11.77
C LEU A 186 7.25 17.51 10.98
N ARG A 187 7.34 18.74 10.47
CA ARG A 187 8.50 19.22 9.71
C ARG A 187 9.74 19.38 10.60
N ALA A 188 9.57 19.87 11.82
CA ALA A 188 10.64 20.07 12.78
C ALA A 188 11.11 18.79 13.48
N SER A 189 10.28 17.72 13.45
CA SER A 189 10.56 16.50 14.24
C SER A 189 11.72 15.69 13.65
N PRO A 190 12.79 15.46 14.43
CA PRO A 190 13.89 14.58 14.04
C PRO A 190 13.53 13.09 14.16
N TYR A 191 12.39 12.76 14.80
CA TYR A 191 12.04 11.38 15.18
C TYR A 191 11.24 10.62 14.11
N ARG A 192 11.15 11.12 12.87
CA ARG A 192 10.41 10.47 11.78
C ARG A 192 10.87 9.03 11.52
N LEU A 193 12.19 8.82 11.47
CA LEU A 193 12.76 7.49 11.25
C LEU A 193 12.54 6.56 12.45
N VAL A 194 12.63 7.09 13.66
CA VAL A 194 12.37 6.30 14.90
C VAL A 194 10.90 5.87 14.93
N GLY A 195 9.98 6.79 14.61
CA GLY A 195 8.56 6.48 14.50
C GLY A 195 8.28 5.37 13.49
N LEU A 196 8.90 5.46 12.31
CA LEU A 196 8.77 4.44 11.27
C LEU A 196 9.30 3.06 11.72
N LEU A 197 10.44 3.03 12.40
CA LEU A 197 10.99 1.79 12.95
C LEU A 197 10.05 1.18 13.99
N VAL A 198 9.54 2.00 14.92
CA VAL A 198 8.57 1.54 15.92
C VAL A 198 7.29 1.04 15.26
N ALA A 199 6.79 1.74 14.24
CA ALA A 199 5.65 1.29 13.46
C ALA A 199 5.92 -0.06 12.79
N PHE A 200 7.06 -0.22 12.13
CA PHE A 200 7.42 -1.45 11.45
C PHE A 200 7.52 -2.66 12.40
N TYR A 201 8.19 -2.49 13.56
CA TYR A 201 8.30 -3.55 14.56
C TYR A 201 6.98 -3.83 15.30
N GLY A 202 6.21 -2.77 15.60
CA GLY A 202 4.92 -2.88 16.28
C GLY A 202 3.80 -3.41 15.41
N PHE A 203 3.89 -3.17 14.11
CA PHE A 203 2.83 -3.50 13.14
C PHE A 203 2.43 -4.98 13.16
N ARG A 204 3.37 -5.89 13.33
CA ARG A 204 3.09 -7.33 13.40
C ARG A 204 2.07 -7.71 14.48
N TYR A 205 2.05 -6.97 15.60
CA TYR A 205 1.12 -7.23 16.70
C TYR A 205 -0.30 -6.71 16.40
N ILE A 206 -0.40 -5.69 15.55
CA ILE A 206 -1.66 -5.09 15.13
C ILE A 206 -2.21 -5.81 13.90
N TYR A 207 -1.36 -6.13 12.95
CA TYR A 207 -1.76 -6.65 11.64
C TYR A 207 -2.29 -8.09 11.73
N GLY A 208 -1.65 -8.97 12.50
CA GLY A 208 -2.06 -10.37 12.62
C GLY A 208 -3.54 -10.56 13.01
N PRO A 209 -4.03 -9.93 14.09
CA PRO A 209 -5.44 -9.93 14.43
C PRO A 209 -6.36 -9.38 13.35
N ILE A 210 -5.96 -8.27 12.68
CA ILE A 210 -6.74 -7.65 11.60
C ILE A 210 -6.82 -8.58 10.39
N GLU A 211 -5.70 -9.17 9.96
CA GLU A 211 -5.68 -10.11 8.83
C GLU A 211 -6.55 -11.33 9.14
N SER A 212 -6.43 -11.90 10.34
CA SER A 212 -7.23 -13.04 10.75
C SER A 212 -8.73 -12.73 10.77
N PHE A 213 -9.11 -11.57 11.30
CA PHE A 213 -10.51 -11.12 11.31
C PHE A 213 -11.02 -10.88 9.89
N ALA A 214 -10.28 -10.12 9.07
CA ALA A 214 -10.66 -9.82 7.69
C ALA A 214 -10.78 -11.11 6.84
N THR A 215 -9.87 -12.06 7.02
CA THR A 215 -9.91 -13.33 6.28
C THR A 215 -11.14 -14.17 6.67
N ARG A 216 -11.48 -14.24 7.96
CA ARG A 216 -12.70 -14.94 8.41
C ARG A 216 -13.94 -14.27 7.86
N LEU A 217 -14.04 -12.95 7.96
CA LEU A 217 -15.21 -12.18 7.53
C LEU A 217 -15.40 -12.21 6.01
N LEU A 218 -14.33 -11.95 5.26
CA LEU A 218 -14.41 -11.64 3.84
C LEU A 218 -14.20 -12.86 2.93
N ILE A 219 -13.47 -13.87 3.38
CA ILE A 219 -13.14 -15.03 2.54
C ILE A 219 -13.86 -16.29 3.05
N SER A 220 -13.75 -16.59 4.34
CA SER A 220 -14.32 -17.84 4.87
C SER A 220 -15.83 -17.79 5.08
N GLY A 221 -16.45 -16.62 5.05
CA GLY A 221 -17.89 -16.46 5.26
C GLY A 221 -18.39 -17.01 6.60
N ARG A 222 -17.49 -17.25 7.55
CA ARG A 222 -17.78 -17.74 8.89
C ARG A 222 -17.35 -16.67 9.89
N LEU A 223 -18.30 -15.93 10.38
CA LEU A 223 -18.18 -15.15 11.62
C LEU A 223 -18.34 -16.08 12.80
#